data_00f8cd6b9d6788228185b02ea6baef21
#
_entry.id   00f8cd6b9d6788228185b02ea6baef21
#
_cell.length_a   1.000
_cell.length_b   1.000
_cell.length_c   1.000
_cell.angle_alpha   90.00
_cell.angle_beta   90.00
_cell.angle_gamma   90.00
#
_symmetry.space_group_name_H-M   'P 1'
#
loop_
_entity.id
_entity.type
_entity.pdbx_description
1 polymer ?
#
loop_
_entity_poly.entity_id
_entity_poly.type
_entity_poly.pdbx_seq_one_letter_code
_entity_poly.pdbx_strand_id
1 'polypeptide(L)'
;MQENLSQKILDLLDSGRFLTLKEIAKLLKMPEKPVEETLLHLVRLQKMNRRHFAGRDYFQTTQPQQATSKLSAVADDYLDQRQAAHALGVARTCYHHLAGKAGVALFDQLLAKKMVVLTAPNVYQLTEKGRHAFAQFLGRPVRQLNIQTCIDFSERRVHLAGKLGNDVMAKLVAEHQLALTQNRRV
;
A
#
# COMPACT_ATOMS: atom_id res chain seq x y z
N MET A 1 -3.67 -6.59 30.29
CA MET A 1 -4.12 -7.43 29.15
C MET A 1 -4.17 -6.66 27.83
N GLN A 2 -4.66 -5.42 27.81
CA GLN A 2 -4.70 -4.56 26.59
C GLN A 2 -3.31 -4.19 26.05
N GLU A 3 -2.32 -3.89 26.89
CA GLU A 3 -0.95 -3.58 26.41
C GLU A 3 -0.32 -4.71 25.62
N ASN A 4 -0.54 -5.96 26.06
CA ASN A 4 -0.02 -7.14 25.34
C ASN A 4 -0.69 -7.31 23.97
N LEU A 5 -2.00 -7.05 23.84
CA LEU A 5 -2.70 -7.15 22.56
C LEU A 5 -2.30 -6.03 21.62
N SER A 6 -2.14 -4.80 22.12
CA SER A 6 -1.66 -3.65 21.33
C SER A 6 -0.30 -3.95 20.71
N GLN A 7 0.64 -4.48 21.50
CA GLN A 7 1.97 -4.83 21.01
C GLN A 7 1.92 -5.94 19.97
N LYS A 8 1.14 -7.01 20.20
CA LYS A 8 0.97 -8.08 19.22
C LYS A 8 0.39 -7.60 17.90
N ILE A 9 -0.55 -6.65 17.92
CA ILE A 9 -1.11 -6.06 16.70
C ILE A 9 -0.04 -5.22 15.98
N LEU A 10 0.74 -4.42 16.70
CA LEU A 10 1.83 -3.64 16.10
C LEU A 10 2.89 -4.55 15.49
N ASP A 11 3.31 -5.58 16.19
CA ASP A 11 4.26 -6.57 15.70
C ASP A 11 3.75 -7.32 14.46
N LEU A 12 2.44 -7.65 14.42
CA LEU A 12 1.83 -8.32 13.27
C LEU A 12 1.84 -7.45 12.01
N LEU A 13 1.71 -6.13 12.17
CA LEU A 13 1.65 -5.16 11.08
C LEU A 13 2.99 -4.47 10.79
N ASP A 14 4.07 -4.95 11.38
CA ASP A 14 5.39 -4.33 11.36
C ASP A 14 6.02 -4.29 9.95
N SER A 15 5.67 -5.24 9.09
CA SER A 15 6.08 -5.22 7.67
C SER A 15 5.52 -4.05 6.86
N GLY A 16 4.58 -3.28 7.43
CA GLY A 16 3.91 -2.17 6.75
C GLY A 16 2.90 -2.60 5.70
N ARG A 17 2.48 -3.86 5.67
CA ARG A 17 1.37 -4.35 4.83
C ARG A 17 0.03 -4.10 5.52
N PHE A 18 -1.00 -3.84 4.73
CA PHE A 18 -2.36 -3.64 5.23
C PHE A 18 -3.07 -4.97 5.51
N LEU A 19 -3.68 -5.08 6.67
CA LEU A 19 -4.59 -6.16 7.03
C LEU A 19 -5.97 -5.62 7.40
N THR A 20 -7.01 -6.43 7.16
CA THR A 20 -8.37 -6.16 7.66
C THR A 20 -8.54 -6.66 9.09
N LEU A 21 -9.57 -6.17 9.80
CA LEU A 21 -9.93 -6.65 11.14
C LEU A 21 -10.01 -8.19 11.18
N LYS A 22 -10.72 -8.79 10.22
CA LYS A 22 -10.90 -10.26 10.16
C LYS A 22 -9.59 -11.01 10.00
N GLU A 23 -8.68 -10.49 9.16
CA GLU A 23 -7.36 -11.10 8.96
C GLU A 23 -6.52 -11.01 10.24
N ILE A 24 -6.52 -9.86 10.92
CA ILE A 24 -5.80 -9.65 12.19
C ILE A 24 -6.34 -10.59 13.28
N ALA A 25 -7.66 -10.63 13.46
CA ALA A 25 -8.32 -11.50 14.44
C ALA A 25 -8.00 -12.99 14.20
N LYS A 26 -8.06 -13.42 12.92
CA LYS A 26 -7.71 -14.79 12.50
C LYS A 26 -6.25 -15.13 12.82
N LEU A 27 -5.32 -14.25 12.45
CA LEU A 27 -3.87 -14.50 12.67
C LEU A 27 -3.50 -14.51 14.15
N LEU A 28 -4.13 -13.67 14.95
CA LEU A 28 -3.94 -13.64 16.41
C LEU A 28 -4.75 -14.72 17.14
N LYS A 29 -5.63 -15.46 16.44
CA LYS A 29 -6.56 -16.46 17.01
C LYS A 29 -7.43 -15.85 18.13
N MET A 30 -7.95 -14.65 17.88
CA MET A 30 -8.75 -13.89 18.84
C MET A 30 -10.11 -13.50 18.25
N PRO A 31 -11.14 -13.29 19.10
CA PRO A 31 -12.40 -12.73 18.66
C PRO A 31 -12.23 -11.33 18.04
N GLU A 32 -13.07 -10.98 17.06
CA GLU A 32 -12.97 -9.69 16.36
C GLU A 32 -13.17 -8.48 17.30
N LYS A 33 -14.11 -8.57 18.24
CA LYS A 33 -14.48 -7.43 19.11
C LYS A 33 -13.30 -6.84 19.90
N PRO A 34 -12.53 -7.59 20.70
CA PRO A 34 -11.38 -7.03 21.43
C PRO A 34 -10.27 -6.55 20.49
N VAL A 35 -10.11 -7.16 19.32
CA VAL A 35 -9.15 -6.72 18.30
C VAL A 35 -9.59 -5.38 17.73
N GLU A 36 -10.87 -5.21 17.38
CA GLU A 36 -11.43 -3.96 16.87
C GLU A 36 -11.27 -2.80 17.87
N GLU A 37 -11.64 -3.02 19.12
CA GLU A 37 -11.48 -2.02 20.19
C GLU A 37 -10.03 -1.55 20.33
N THR A 38 -9.08 -2.51 20.26
CA THR A 38 -7.65 -2.22 20.32
C THR A 38 -7.15 -1.49 19.09
N LEU A 39 -7.58 -1.89 17.88
CA LEU A 39 -7.25 -1.19 16.63
C LEU A 39 -7.72 0.26 16.64
N LEU A 40 -8.98 0.50 17.05
CA LEU A 40 -9.52 1.86 17.16
C LEU A 40 -8.79 2.70 18.23
N HIS A 41 -8.33 2.07 19.29
CA HIS A 41 -7.49 2.74 20.30
C HIS A 41 -6.13 3.13 19.71
N LEU A 42 -5.46 2.21 18.99
CA LEU A 42 -4.18 2.49 18.32
C LEU A 42 -4.29 3.56 17.23
N VAL A 43 -5.41 3.62 16.51
CA VAL A 43 -5.70 4.72 15.56
C VAL A 43 -5.81 6.05 16.27
N ARG A 44 -6.54 6.13 17.41
CA ARG A 44 -6.62 7.35 18.22
C ARG A 44 -5.27 7.81 18.76
N LEU A 45 -4.39 6.88 19.10
CA LEU A 45 -3.01 7.16 19.53
C LEU A 45 -2.06 7.48 18.35
N GLN A 46 -2.55 7.54 17.12
CA GLN A 46 -1.76 7.76 15.91
C GLN A 46 -0.65 6.74 15.67
N LYS A 47 -0.73 5.56 16.30
CA LYS A 47 0.19 4.43 16.08
C LYS A 47 -0.23 3.54 14.91
N MET A 48 -1.47 3.73 14.43
CA MET A 48 -2.04 2.94 13.36
C MET A 48 -2.80 3.82 12.37
N ASN A 49 -2.63 3.55 11.08
CA ASN A 49 -3.43 4.13 10.02
C ASN A 49 -4.64 3.22 9.74
N ARG A 50 -5.82 3.83 9.62
CA ARG A 50 -7.04 3.18 9.11
C ARG A 50 -7.34 3.77 7.74
N ARG A 51 -7.60 2.91 6.75
CA ARG A 51 -7.99 3.33 5.42
C ARG A 51 -9.20 2.53 4.95
N HIS A 52 -10.28 3.24 4.62
CA HIS A 52 -11.44 2.62 4.00
C HIS A 52 -11.22 2.47 2.50
N PHE A 53 -11.33 1.25 1.96
CA PHE A 53 -11.16 0.98 0.54
C PHE A 53 -12.00 -0.22 0.12
N ALA A 54 -12.72 -0.10 -1.01
CA ALA A 54 -13.57 -1.17 -1.57
C ALA A 54 -14.52 -1.80 -0.54
N GLY A 55 -15.18 -0.96 0.30
CA GLY A 55 -16.15 -1.41 1.31
C GLY A 55 -15.55 -2.08 2.54
N ARG A 56 -14.23 -1.98 2.76
CA ARG A 56 -13.53 -2.59 3.90
C ARG A 56 -12.55 -1.63 4.53
N ASP A 57 -12.33 -1.81 5.83
CA ASP A 57 -11.29 -1.11 6.56
C ASP A 57 -10.00 -1.93 6.57
N TYR A 58 -8.92 -1.25 6.25
CA TYR A 58 -7.57 -1.75 6.26
C TYR A 58 -6.75 -0.99 7.29
N PHE A 59 -5.92 -1.71 8.02
CA PHE A 59 -5.07 -1.19 9.08
C PHE A 59 -3.60 -1.43 8.76
N GLN A 60 -2.76 -0.45 9.07
CA GLN A 60 -1.31 -0.48 8.85
C GLN A 60 -0.64 0.29 9.98
N THR A 61 0.50 -0.15 10.47
CA THR A 61 1.29 0.65 11.42
C THR A 61 1.76 1.97 10.79
N THR A 62 1.84 3.03 11.58
CA THR A 62 2.39 4.32 11.14
C THR A 62 3.92 4.32 11.07
N GLN A 63 4.56 3.37 11.74
CA GLN A 63 6.01 3.24 11.83
C GLN A 63 6.41 1.78 11.56
N PRO A 64 6.42 1.34 10.28
CA PRO A 64 6.93 0.02 9.93
C PRO A 64 8.41 -0.05 10.27
N GLN A 65 8.81 -1.11 10.97
CA GLN A 65 10.22 -1.34 11.29
C GLN A 65 10.91 -2.07 10.15
N GLN A 66 12.23 -1.88 10.04
CA GLN A 66 13.00 -2.59 9.01
C GLN A 66 13.27 -4.07 9.37
N ALA A 67 13.21 -4.40 10.65
CA ALA A 67 13.35 -5.78 11.13
C ALA A 67 11.97 -6.41 11.31
N THR A 68 11.66 -7.39 10.49
CA THR A 68 10.39 -8.12 10.58
C THR A 68 10.32 -8.92 11.88
N SER A 69 9.27 -8.70 12.66
CA SER A 69 8.96 -9.54 13.82
C SER A 69 8.51 -10.95 13.36
N LYS A 70 8.57 -11.93 14.25
CA LYS A 70 8.04 -13.26 13.94
C LYS A 70 6.56 -13.23 13.55
N LEU A 71 5.78 -12.30 14.13
CA LEU A 71 4.36 -12.15 13.83
C LEU A 71 4.14 -11.51 12.46
N SER A 72 4.95 -10.52 12.07
CA SER A 72 4.84 -9.94 10.73
C SER A 72 5.23 -10.93 9.64
N ALA A 73 6.21 -11.79 9.88
CA ALA A 73 6.54 -12.88 8.95
C ALA A 73 5.34 -13.82 8.73
N VAL A 74 4.62 -14.19 9.79
CA VAL A 74 3.38 -15.00 9.68
C VAL A 74 2.30 -14.26 8.88
N ALA A 75 2.16 -12.95 9.07
CA ALA A 75 1.22 -12.13 8.31
C ALA A 75 1.60 -12.05 6.83
N ASP A 76 2.88 -11.88 6.54
CA ASP A 76 3.40 -11.84 5.17
C ASP A 76 3.20 -13.18 4.47
N ASP A 77 3.55 -14.30 5.09
CA ASP A 77 3.30 -15.65 4.56
C ASP A 77 1.81 -15.87 4.27
N TYR A 78 0.94 -15.48 5.20
CA TYR A 78 -0.52 -15.56 5.00
C TYR A 78 -0.97 -14.76 3.77
N LEU A 79 -0.46 -13.56 3.59
CA LEU A 79 -0.79 -12.72 2.44
C LEU A 79 -0.23 -13.29 1.14
N ASP A 80 0.97 -13.83 1.17
CA ASP A 80 1.66 -14.36 -0.01
C ASP A 80 1.09 -15.71 -0.48
N GLN A 81 0.53 -16.52 0.42
CA GLN A 81 -0.15 -17.78 0.08
C GLN A 81 -1.53 -17.61 -0.57
N ARG A 82 -2.11 -16.38 -0.58
CA ARG A 82 -3.41 -16.17 -1.21
C ARG A 82 -3.32 -16.34 -2.72
N GLN A 83 -4.33 -17.01 -3.30
CA GLN A 83 -4.46 -17.17 -4.77
C GLN A 83 -4.30 -15.84 -5.52
N ALA A 84 -4.83 -14.75 -4.95
CA ALA A 84 -4.73 -13.41 -5.52
C ALA A 84 -3.27 -12.93 -5.70
N ALA A 85 -2.33 -13.38 -4.85
CA ALA A 85 -0.93 -13.01 -4.94
C ALA A 85 -0.21 -13.69 -6.12
N HIS A 86 -0.69 -14.85 -6.55
CA HIS A 86 -0.05 -15.66 -7.60
C HIS A 86 -0.73 -15.55 -8.97
N ALA A 87 -2.05 -15.33 -8.99
CA ALA A 87 -2.84 -15.45 -10.21
C ALA A 87 -2.60 -14.35 -11.25
N LEU A 88 -2.12 -13.16 -10.85
CA LEU A 88 -2.13 -11.95 -11.68
C LEU A 88 -0.75 -11.46 -12.15
N GLY A 89 0.31 -12.24 -11.88
CA GLY A 89 1.67 -11.88 -12.31
C GLY A 89 2.30 -10.73 -11.51
N VAL A 90 3.48 -10.29 -11.95
CA VAL A 90 4.29 -9.26 -11.28
C VAL A 90 3.72 -7.86 -11.49
N ALA A 91 3.24 -7.59 -12.70
CA ALA A 91 2.66 -6.31 -13.08
C ALA A 91 1.22 -6.51 -13.56
N ARG A 92 0.34 -5.58 -13.21
CA ARG A 92 -1.05 -5.57 -13.64
C ARG A 92 -1.62 -4.15 -13.61
N THR A 93 -2.80 -3.97 -14.16
CA THR A 93 -3.57 -2.75 -13.99
C THR A 93 -4.53 -2.86 -12.80
N CYS A 94 -4.62 -1.80 -12.00
CA CYS A 94 -5.71 -1.56 -11.06
C CYS A 94 -6.48 -0.36 -11.59
N TYR A 95 -7.69 -0.61 -12.14
CA TYR A 95 -8.39 0.35 -13.00
C TYR A 95 -7.50 0.73 -14.21
N HIS A 96 -6.85 1.90 -14.19
CA HIS A 96 -6.01 2.41 -15.29
C HIS A 96 -4.58 2.73 -14.85
N HIS A 97 -4.15 2.33 -13.67
CA HIS A 97 -2.80 2.60 -13.15
C HIS A 97 -2.04 1.31 -12.85
N LEU A 98 -0.72 1.39 -12.82
CA LEU A 98 0.16 0.26 -12.57
C LEU A 98 0.02 -0.26 -11.13
N ALA A 99 -0.15 -1.54 -10.98
CA ALA A 99 -0.35 -2.25 -9.72
C ALA A 99 0.45 -3.56 -9.68
N GLY A 100 0.24 -4.37 -8.66
CA GLY A 100 1.03 -5.57 -8.40
C GLY A 100 2.39 -5.21 -7.82
N LYS A 101 3.29 -6.18 -7.81
CA LYS A 101 4.68 -5.99 -7.33
C LYS A 101 5.37 -4.80 -8.01
N ALA A 102 5.17 -4.65 -9.32
CA ALA A 102 5.75 -3.54 -10.08
C ALA A 102 5.21 -2.17 -9.65
N GLY A 103 3.90 -2.04 -9.46
CA GLY A 103 3.28 -0.79 -9.01
C GLY A 103 3.70 -0.40 -7.59
N VAL A 104 3.79 -1.38 -6.70
CA VAL A 104 4.29 -1.19 -5.32
C VAL A 104 5.76 -0.80 -5.33
N ALA A 105 6.61 -1.54 -6.07
CA ALA A 105 8.04 -1.26 -6.16
C ALA A 105 8.32 0.15 -6.73
N LEU A 106 7.56 0.57 -7.74
CA LEU A 106 7.64 1.94 -8.25
C LEU A 106 7.34 2.96 -7.14
N PHE A 107 6.28 2.75 -6.37
CA PHE A 107 5.89 3.67 -5.31
C PHE A 107 6.92 3.71 -4.17
N ASP A 108 7.45 2.55 -3.76
CA ASP A 108 8.51 2.45 -2.76
C ASP A 108 9.78 3.21 -3.23
N GLN A 109 10.14 3.10 -4.51
CA GLN A 109 11.26 3.88 -5.07
C GLN A 109 11.01 5.39 -5.06
N LEU A 110 9.78 5.84 -5.35
CA LEU A 110 9.43 7.26 -5.29
C LEU A 110 9.59 7.82 -3.87
N LEU A 111 9.21 7.04 -2.86
CA LEU A 111 9.42 7.38 -1.44
C LEU A 111 10.92 7.39 -1.09
N ALA A 112 11.65 6.35 -1.44
CA ALA A 112 13.09 6.23 -1.14
C ALA A 112 13.92 7.36 -1.78
N LYS A 113 13.57 7.75 -3.01
CA LYS A 113 14.22 8.86 -3.73
C LYS A 113 13.72 10.25 -3.29
N LYS A 114 12.82 10.31 -2.30
CA LYS A 114 12.18 11.54 -1.82
C LYS A 114 11.50 12.34 -2.95
N MET A 115 10.96 11.67 -3.93
CA MET A 115 10.11 12.27 -4.97
C MET A 115 8.66 12.41 -4.49
N VAL A 116 8.26 11.53 -3.59
CA VAL A 116 6.99 11.53 -2.86
C VAL A 116 7.31 11.52 -1.37
N VAL A 117 6.51 12.24 -0.59
CA VAL A 117 6.58 12.26 0.88
C VAL A 117 5.21 12.02 1.49
N LEU A 118 5.17 11.37 2.63
CA LEU A 118 3.99 11.23 3.47
C LEU A 118 3.88 12.48 4.36
N THR A 119 2.83 13.28 4.21
CA THR A 119 2.64 14.54 4.96
C THR A 119 1.65 14.42 6.11
N ALA A 120 0.75 13.45 6.04
CA ALA A 120 -0.20 13.08 7.08
C ALA A 120 -0.62 11.62 6.87
N PRO A 121 -1.32 10.98 7.81
CA PRO A 121 -1.81 9.61 7.64
C PRO A 121 -2.54 9.43 6.29
N ASN A 122 -2.03 8.55 5.45
CA ASN A 122 -2.51 8.26 4.09
C ASN A 122 -2.48 9.45 3.09
N VAL A 123 -1.84 10.56 3.42
CA VAL A 123 -1.71 11.74 2.55
C VAL A 123 -0.31 11.83 1.99
N TYR A 124 -0.20 11.67 0.68
CA TYR A 124 1.07 11.71 -0.03
C TYR A 124 1.15 12.93 -0.94
N GLN A 125 2.32 13.54 -0.99
CA GLN A 125 2.58 14.71 -1.82
C GLN A 125 3.83 14.53 -2.67
N LEU A 126 3.82 15.12 -3.86
CA LEU A 126 5.04 15.29 -4.66
C LEU A 126 5.93 16.37 -4.04
N THR A 127 7.19 16.07 -3.94
CA THR A 127 8.21 17.08 -3.71
C THR A 127 8.49 17.87 -4.99
N GLU A 128 9.25 18.95 -4.92
CA GLU A 128 9.71 19.67 -6.11
C GLU A 128 10.50 18.75 -7.04
N LYS A 129 11.39 17.92 -6.47
CA LYS A 129 12.12 16.87 -7.19
C LYS A 129 11.17 15.91 -7.91
N GLY A 130 10.11 15.48 -7.22
CA GLY A 130 9.11 14.58 -7.80
C GLY A 130 8.34 15.25 -8.93
N ARG A 131 7.90 16.50 -8.77
CA ARG A 131 7.21 17.24 -9.81
C ARG A 131 8.06 17.41 -11.07
N HIS A 132 9.33 17.75 -10.88
CA HIS A 132 10.27 17.90 -12.00
C HIS A 132 10.49 16.56 -12.74
N ALA A 133 10.73 15.47 -12.00
CA ALA A 133 10.94 14.15 -12.57
C ALA A 133 9.71 13.66 -13.36
N PHE A 134 8.50 13.81 -12.79
CA PHE A 134 7.29 13.45 -13.51
C PHE A 134 7.01 14.37 -14.71
N ALA A 135 7.32 15.67 -14.61
CA ALA A 135 7.17 16.58 -15.75
C ALA A 135 8.09 16.18 -16.90
N GLN A 136 9.33 15.85 -16.61
CA GLN A 136 10.29 15.35 -17.60
C GLN A 136 9.81 14.02 -18.22
N PHE A 137 9.41 13.05 -17.40
CA PHE A 137 8.93 11.76 -17.87
C PHE A 137 7.67 11.87 -18.73
N LEU A 138 6.70 12.68 -18.32
CA LEU A 138 5.43 12.85 -19.04
C LEU A 138 5.49 13.83 -20.22
N GLY A 139 6.60 14.58 -20.35
CA GLY A 139 6.74 15.61 -21.39
C GLY A 139 5.80 16.81 -21.20
N ARG A 140 5.30 17.06 -19.98
CA ARG A 140 4.38 18.14 -19.65
C ARG A 140 4.46 18.54 -18.18
N PRO A 141 4.13 19.80 -17.81
CA PRO A 141 4.15 20.24 -16.42
C PRO A 141 3.20 19.42 -15.52
N VAL A 142 3.68 19.08 -14.33
CA VAL A 142 2.90 18.46 -13.25
C VAL A 142 2.69 19.50 -12.15
N ARG A 143 1.45 20.03 -12.07
CA ARG A 143 1.10 21.11 -11.12
C ARG A 143 0.55 20.63 -9.79
N GLN A 144 0.01 19.42 -9.77
CA GLN A 144 -0.59 18.85 -8.55
C GLN A 144 0.49 18.56 -7.50
N LEU A 145 0.21 18.89 -6.24
CA LEU A 145 1.02 18.49 -5.08
C LEU A 145 0.53 17.16 -4.51
N ASN A 146 -0.75 17.08 -4.20
CA ASN A 146 -1.35 15.87 -3.66
C ASN A 146 -1.46 14.79 -4.73
N ILE A 147 -1.08 13.57 -4.38
CA ILE A 147 -1.24 12.41 -5.24
C ILE A 147 -2.25 11.44 -4.65
N GLN A 148 -3.01 10.81 -5.51
CA GLN A 148 -3.89 9.73 -5.14
C GLN A 148 -3.11 8.42 -5.08
N THR A 149 -3.47 7.57 -4.12
CA THR A 149 -2.89 6.25 -3.94
C THR A 149 -3.99 5.23 -3.76
N CYS A 150 -3.70 3.98 -4.12
CA CYS A 150 -4.56 2.84 -3.92
C CYS A 150 -3.87 1.79 -3.05
N ILE A 151 -4.63 0.90 -2.41
CA ILE A 151 -4.09 -0.29 -1.76
C ILE A 151 -4.12 -1.44 -2.78
N ASP A 152 -2.95 -1.99 -3.06
CA ASP A 152 -2.87 -3.19 -3.88
C ASP A 152 -3.51 -4.39 -3.15
N PHE A 153 -4.42 -5.10 -3.80
CA PHE A 153 -5.19 -6.14 -3.13
C PHE A 153 -4.39 -7.42 -2.89
N SER A 154 -3.34 -7.70 -3.67
CA SER A 154 -2.46 -8.84 -3.46
C SER A 154 -1.28 -8.49 -2.56
N GLU A 155 -0.59 -7.39 -2.87
CA GLU A 155 0.60 -6.97 -2.12
C GLU A 155 0.25 -6.32 -0.78
N ARG A 156 -0.99 -5.82 -0.64
CA ARG A 156 -1.44 -5.10 0.57
C ARG A 156 -0.54 -3.91 0.92
N ARG A 157 -0.04 -3.25 -0.10
CA ARG A 157 0.81 -2.06 -0.03
C ARG A 157 0.25 -0.95 -0.90
N VAL A 158 0.73 0.26 -0.66
CA VAL A 158 0.33 1.45 -1.43
C VAL A 158 0.99 1.44 -2.80
N HIS A 159 0.24 1.87 -3.81
CA HIS A 159 0.78 2.20 -5.14
C HIS A 159 0.15 3.49 -5.69
N LEU A 160 0.82 4.07 -6.69
CA LEU A 160 0.40 5.33 -7.32
C LEU A 160 -0.92 5.12 -8.06
N ALA A 161 -1.87 6.03 -7.86
CA ALA A 161 -3.20 5.97 -8.45
C ALA A 161 -3.66 7.34 -8.98
N GLY A 162 -4.93 7.42 -9.34
CA GLY A 162 -5.56 8.64 -9.86
C GLY A 162 -4.95 9.11 -11.17
N LYS A 163 -5.13 10.40 -11.48
CA LYS A 163 -4.70 10.95 -12.77
C LYS A 163 -3.20 10.73 -13.03
N LEU A 164 -2.33 10.97 -12.04
CA LEU A 164 -0.89 10.80 -12.21
C LEU A 164 -0.52 9.34 -12.47
N GLY A 165 -1.12 8.41 -11.72
CA GLY A 165 -0.90 6.97 -11.94
C GLY A 165 -1.36 6.50 -13.31
N ASN A 166 -2.50 7.02 -13.78
CA ASN A 166 -3.03 6.72 -15.11
C ASN A 166 -2.12 7.30 -16.22
N ASP A 167 -1.65 8.54 -16.06
CA ASP A 167 -0.75 9.17 -17.02
C ASP A 167 0.59 8.43 -17.12
N VAL A 168 1.15 7.97 -15.98
CA VAL A 168 2.36 7.15 -15.96
C VAL A 168 2.14 5.83 -16.69
N MET A 169 1.04 5.14 -16.41
CA MET A 169 0.71 3.88 -17.07
C MET A 169 0.55 4.06 -18.59
N ALA A 170 -0.20 5.07 -19.00
CA ALA A 170 -0.39 5.39 -20.42
C ALA A 170 0.94 5.67 -21.15
N LYS A 171 1.85 6.40 -20.50
CA LYS A 171 3.19 6.69 -21.02
C LYS A 171 4.04 5.43 -21.18
N LEU A 172 4.05 4.54 -20.15
CA LEU A 172 4.80 3.27 -20.20
C LEU A 172 4.30 2.37 -21.34
N VAL A 173 2.99 2.33 -21.58
CA VAL A 173 2.41 1.60 -22.71
C VAL A 173 2.76 2.22 -24.05
N ALA A 174 2.64 3.56 -24.14
CA ALA A 174 2.98 4.28 -25.38
C ALA A 174 4.45 4.15 -25.79
N GLU A 175 5.35 4.00 -24.81
CA GLU A 175 6.78 3.78 -25.03
C GLU A 175 7.16 2.29 -25.15
N HIS A 176 6.18 1.40 -25.25
CA HIS A 176 6.38 -0.06 -25.35
C HIS A 176 7.19 -0.66 -24.19
N GLN A 177 7.25 0.01 -23.03
CA GLN A 177 7.88 -0.53 -21.82
C GLN A 177 6.96 -1.53 -21.10
N LEU A 178 5.64 -1.41 -21.33
CA LEU A 178 4.62 -2.32 -20.85
C LEU A 178 3.64 -2.63 -21.99
N ALA A 179 3.16 -3.86 -22.04
CA ALA A 179 2.13 -4.28 -22.99
C ALA A 179 0.87 -4.70 -22.21
N LEU A 180 -0.27 -4.12 -22.55
CA LEU A 180 -1.54 -4.54 -21.98
C LEU A 180 -1.92 -5.91 -22.54
N THR A 181 -2.19 -6.86 -21.66
CA THR A 181 -2.69 -8.18 -22.01
C THR A 181 -4.11 -8.39 -21.48
N GLN A 182 -4.74 -9.50 -21.84
CA GLN A 182 -6.01 -9.89 -21.27
C GLN A 182 -5.87 -10.13 -19.75
N ASN A 183 -6.99 -9.98 -19.00
CA ASN A 183 -7.04 -10.23 -17.56
C ASN A 183 -6.19 -9.31 -16.68
N ARG A 184 -6.03 -8.03 -17.05
CA ARG A 184 -5.32 -7.00 -16.28
C ARG A 184 -3.82 -7.25 -16.07
N ARG A 185 -3.23 -8.21 -16.75
CA ARG A 185 -1.76 -8.37 -16.75
C ARG A 185 -1.11 -7.34 -17.68
N VAL A 186 0.10 -6.95 -17.35
CA VAL A 186 0.93 -6.03 -18.14
C VAL A 186 2.31 -6.63 -18.32
#